data_63e7cee9ddcbe0cba894a40fb7db7c19
#
_entry.id   63e7cee9ddcbe0cba894a40fb7db7c19
#
_cell.length_a   1.000
_cell.length_b   1.000
_cell.length_c   1.000
_cell.angle_alpha   90.00
_cell.angle_beta   90.00
_cell.angle_gamma   90.00
#
_symmetry.space_group_name_H-M   'P 1'
#
loop_
_entity.id
_entity.type
_entity.pdbx_description
1 polymer ?
#
loop_
_entity_poly.entity_id
_entity_poly.type
_entity_poly.pdbx_seq_one_letter_code
_entity_poly.pdbx_strand_id
1 'polypeptide(L)'
;AMCYKMHLEAAEIICRIPTTYQIEHFVEPMAKGEVFSTIAGGESQGEGDNWNSAQTASHVDKVPGGYQINNVRKSYVTSAGEATHYQFACRVGAETPQSDRSALFVEGDKIEWEVVEPWNGLGMRGNNSSPMRFNGFVPEENLLASEHTLQRDTGSFNRPVLTLTYAAAYLGIASGAYELACNELARRFPSGDRRIDRAVNQRRIAEIGTQVEAARALLHSACSLFDQNRTTSQLAYSQAKVACSEAGTRVTQDCMTMFGGTAFASRLPFERYFRDARAGLVMGMANDMAYDGMIPIMFPSS
;
A
#
# COMPACT_ATOMS: atom_id res chain seq x y z
N ALA A 1 -4.22 5.19 8.01
CA ALA A 1 -3.44 3.95 7.89
C ALA A 1 -2.65 3.91 6.58
N MET A 2 -3.30 4.14 5.42
CA MET A 2 -2.63 4.00 4.12
C MET A 2 -1.48 5.00 3.92
N CYS A 3 -1.64 6.27 4.26
CA CYS A 3 -0.57 7.27 4.18
C CYS A 3 0.65 6.87 5.03
N TYR A 4 0.40 6.39 6.26
CA TYR A 4 1.46 5.91 7.14
C TYR A 4 2.18 4.67 6.57
N LYS A 5 1.40 3.73 5.98
CA LYS A 5 1.97 2.57 5.30
C LYS A 5 2.89 2.98 4.13
N MET A 6 2.47 3.96 3.33
CA MET A 6 3.29 4.44 2.20
C MET A 6 4.56 5.14 2.68
N HIS A 7 4.48 5.86 3.80
CA HIS A 7 5.66 6.42 4.46
C HIS A 7 6.64 5.33 4.90
N LEU A 8 6.16 4.30 5.60
CA LEU A 8 7.01 3.17 6.04
C LEU A 8 7.70 2.46 4.88
N GLU A 9 6.99 2.26 3.76
CA GLU A 9 7.55 1.60 2.57
C GLU A 9 8.64 2.46 1.91
N ALA A 10 8.40 3.76 1.77
CA ALA A 10 9.40 4.68 1.23
C ALA A 10 10.63 4.79 2.15
N ALA A 11 10.40 4.80 3.48
CA ALA A 11 11.44 4.85 4.49
C ALA A 11 12.29 3.59 4.52
N GLU A 12 11.71 2.42 4.29
CA GLU A 12 12.41 1.13 4.40
C GLU A 12 13.66 1.07 3.54
N ILE A 13 13.61 1.53 2.29
CA ILE A 13 14.77 1.49 1.39
C ILE A 13 15.88 2.38 1.90
N ILE A 14 15.55 3.65 2.19
CA ILE A 14 16.55 4.63 2.61
C ILE A 14 17.12 4.33 4.00
N CYS A 15 16.36 3.68 4.88
CA CYS A 15 16.86 3.30 6.21
C CYS A 15 17.71 2.02 6.20
N ARG A 16 17.52 1.13 5.23
CA ARG A 16 18.25 -0.14 5.14
C ARG A 16 19.64 -0.02 4.53
N ILE A 17 19.77 0.79 3.50
CA ILE A 17 21.00 0.92 2.70
C ILE A 17 21.36 2.39 2.45
N PRO A 18 21.40 3.25 3.47
CA PRO A 18 21.69 4.65 3.30
C PRO A 18 23.18 4.91 2.99
N THR A 19 23.45 5.96 2.25
CA THR A 19 24.77 6.61 2.25
C THR A 19 24.93 7.51 3.48
N THR A 20 26.15 7.96 3.79
CA THR A 20 26.37 8.93 4.89
C THR A 20 25.57 10.20 4.69
N TYR A 21 25.52 10.74 3.47
CA TYR A 21 24.69 11.88 3.12
C TYR A 21 23.21 11.63 3.44
N GLN A 22 22.69 10.49 3.03
CA GLN A 22 21.27 10.14 3.24
C GLN A 22 20.91 9.95 4.72
N ILE A 23 21.86 9.48 5.55
CA ILE A 23 21.65 9.42 7.00
C ILE A 23 21.41 10.81 7.55
N GLU A 24 22.31 11.74 7.28
CA GLU A 24 22.26 13.10 7.81
C GLU A 24 21.08 13.92 7.28
N HIS A 25 20.76 13.78 5.99
CA HIS A 25 19.79 14.64 5.31
C HIS A 25 18.36 14.07 5.30
N PHE A 26 18.19 12.76 5.43
CA PHE A 26 16.87 12.13 5.33
C PHE A 26 16.52 11.22 6.53
N VAL A 27 17.42 10.32 6.94
CA VAL A 27 17.09 9.33 7.98
C VAL A 27 16.96 9.99 9.35
N GLU A 28 17.89 10.85 9.74
CA GLU A 28 17.81 11.59 11.01
C GLU A 28 16.63 12.56 11.07
N PRO A 29 16.34 13.39 10.04
CA PRO A 29 15.13 14.20 10.01
C PRO A 29 13.85 13.37 10.01
N MET A 30 13.85 12.23 9.34
CA MET A 30 12.70 11.30 9.36
C MET A 30 12.44 10.75 10.77
N ALA A 31 13.49 10.37 11.50
CA ALA A 31 13.37 9.91 12.89
C ALA A 31 12.86 11.00 13.83
N LYS A 32 13.05 12.26 13.50
CA LYS A 32 12.52 13.43 14.24
C LYS A 32 11.08 13.80 13.81
N GLY A 33 10.52 13.15 12.78
CA GLY A 33 9.20 13.47 12.23
C GLY A 33 9.18 14.69 11.29
N GLU A 34 10.33 15.16 10.83
CA GLU A 34 10.47 16.29 9.92
C GLU A 34 10.28 15.88 8.45
N VAL A 35 10.48 14.59 8.14
CA VAL A 35 10.28 14.00 6.81
C VAL A 35 9.06 13.09 6.82
N PHE A 36 8.08 13.43 5.99
CA PHE A 36 6.95 12.58 5.66
C PHE A 36 7.06 12.15 4.21
N SER A 37 7.43 10.89 3.97
CA SER A 37 7.68 10.36 2.64
C SER A 37 6.50 9.56 2.09
N THR A 38 6.44 9.46 0.76
CA THR A 38 5.49 8.61 0.02
C THR A 38 6.14 8.04 -1.22
N ILE A 39 5.40 7.18 -1.94
CA ILE A 39 5.88 6.55 -3.17
C ILE A 39 5.21 7.18 -4.39
N ALA A 40 6.01 7.66 -5.31
CA ALA A 40 5.64 8.10 -6.66
C ALA A 40 6.13 7.06 -7.70
N GLY A 41 5.53 5.86 -7.67
CA GLY A 41 5.99 4.73 -8.49
C GLY A 41 4.98 4.23 -9.51
N GLY A 42 3.69 4.43 -9.26
CA GLY A 42 2.62 3.94 -10.14
C GLY A 42 2.50 4.75 -11.43
N GLU A 43 2.39 4.06 -12.56
CA GLU A 43 2.12 4.66 -13.87
C GLU A 43 0.97 3.91 -14.51
N SER A 44 -0.18 4.58 -14.69
CA SER A 44 -1.17 4.12 -15.66
C SER A 44 -0.73 4.66 -17.00
N GLN A 45 -0.36 3.78 -17.90
CA GLN A 45 -0.17 4.17 -19.28
C GLN A 45 -1.56 4.43 -19.86
N GLY A 46 -1.86 5.68 -20.20
CA GLY A 46 -3.04 5.99 -20.98
C GLY A 46 -3.03 5.14 -22.24
N GLU A 47 -4.19 4.61 -22.62
CA GLU A 47 -4.44 3.94 -23.89
C GLU A 47 -3.55 2.73 -24.23
N GLY A 48 -3.27 1.84 -23.32
CA GLY A 48 -2.69 0.56 -23.76
C GLY A 48 -1.78 -0.10 -22.75
N ASP A 49 -2.09 -1.20 -22.50
CA ASP A 49 -1.40 -2.47 -22.49
C ASP A 49 -0.29 -2.73 -21.47
N ASN A 50 0.24 -1.79 -20.73
CA ASN A 50 1.21 -2.15 -19.69
C ASN A 50 0.62 -2.08 -18.27
N TRP A 51 -0.22 -3.07 -17.96
CA TRP A 51 -0.75 -3.33 -16.63
C TRP A 51 0.30 -3.90 -15.67
N ASN A 52 1.52 -4.18 -16.16
CA ASN A 52 2.60 -4.77 -15.37
C ASN A 52 3.28 -3.73 -14.49
N SER A 53 2.93 -3.70 -13.21
CA SER A 53 3.50 -2.81 -12.21
C SER A 53 5.01 -3.01 -11.94
N ALA A 54 5.61 -4.07 -12.48
CA ALA A 54 7.05 -4.31 -12.41
C ALA A 54 7.85 -3.50 -13.44
N GLN A 55 7.17 -2.83 -14.37
CA GLN A 55 7.79 -2.01 -15.41
C GLN A 55 7.56 -0.51 -15.13
N THR A 56 8.50 0.32 -15.56
CA THR A 56 8.43 1.78 -15.44
C THR A 56 8.68 2.40 -16.81
N ALA A 57 7.69 3.11 -17.32
CA ALA A 57 7.78 3.75 -18.63
C ALA A 57 8.54 5.08 -18.58
N SER A 58 8.34 5.86 -17.51
CA SER A 58 9.02 7.15 -17.36
C SER A 58 10.51 7.01 -17.15
N HIS A 59 11.24 7.98 -17.65
CA HIS A 59 12.69 8.10 -17.45
C HIS A 59 13.07 9.48 -16.95
N VAL A 60 14.26 9.57 -16.42
CA VAL A 60 14.99 10.81 -16.10
C VAL A 60 16.26 10.84 -16.91
N ASP A 61 16.76 12.02 -17.23
CA ASP A 61 18.02 12.18 -17.92
C ASP A 61 19.16 12.33 -16.91
N LYS A 62 20.24 11.58 -17.09
CA LYS A 62 21.46 11.79 -16.31
C LYS A 62 22.16 13.04 -16.81
N VAL A 63 22.43 13.96 -15.89
CA VAL A 63 23.10 15.24 -16.15
C VAL A 63 24.26 15.42 -15.17
N PRO A 64 25.18 16.36 -15.39
CA PRO A 64 26.25 16.60 -14.44
C PRO A 64 25.73 16.89 -13.03
N GLY A 65 26.14 16.06 -12.06
CA GLY A 65 25.80 16.17 -10.64
C GLY A 65 24.44 15.58 -10.25
N GLY A 66 23.71 14.94 -11.16
CA GLY A 66 22.41 14.33 -10.79
C GLY A 66 21.52 13.96 -11.96
N TYR A 67 20.22 14.16 -11.77
CA TYR A 67 19.18 13.68 -12.67
C TYR A 67 18.19 14.81 -12.96
N GLN A 68 17.79 14.94 -14.22
CA GLN A 68 16.75 15.86 -14.66
C GLN A 68 15.44 15.10 -14.86
N ILE A 69 14.41 15.46 -14.11
CA ILE A 69 13.03 15.02 -14.34
C ILE A 69 12.38 16.01 -15.30
N ASN A 70 11.89 15.52 -16.44
CA ASN A 70 11.29 16.33 -17.49
C ASN A 70 9.78 16.06 -17.56
N ASN A 71 9.00 16.78 -16.76
CA ASN A 71 7.56 16.77 -16.82
C ASN A 71 6.92 15.36 -16.68
N VAL A 72 7.44 14.52 -15.78
CA VAL A 72 7.02 13.13 -15.60
C VAL A 72 5.74 13.05 -14.79
N ARG A 73 4.72 12.34 -15.32
CA ARG A 73 3.47 12.05 -14.61
C ARG A 73 3.55 10.72 -13.87
N LYS A 74 3.11 10.70 -12.61
CA LYS A 74 2.83 9.51 -11.80
C LYS A 74 1.34 9.41 -11.51
N SER A 75 0.74 8.23 -11.68
CA SER A 75 -0.72 8.11 -11.74
C SER A 75 -1.39 7.98 -10.39
N TYR A 76 -0.69 7.45 -9.38
CA TYR A 76 -1.23 7.25 -8.03
C TYR A 76 -0.14 7.57 -7.01
N VAL A 77 -0.18 8.79 -6.48
CA VAL A 77 0.73 9.23 -5.43
C VAL A 77 -0.08 9.45 -4.16
N THR A 78 -0.02 8.52 -3.22
CA THR A 78 -0.70 8.67 -1.92
C THR A 78 -0.12 9.87 -1.19
N SER A 79 -0.94 10.65 -0.49
CA SER A 79 -0.56 11.92 0.13
C SER A 79 -0.03 12.96 -0.88
N ALA A 80 -0.60 12.99 -2.07
CA ALA A 80 -0.24 13.91 -3.14
C ALA A 80 -0.29 15.37 -2.65
N GLY A 81 0.84 16.08 -2.75
CA GLY A 81 0.96 17.47 -2.31
C GLY A 81 1.09 17.68 -0.80
N GLU A 82 0.92 16.64 0.01
CA GLU A 82 1.06 16.68 1.48
C GLU A 82 2.36 16.04 1.97
N ALA A 83 2.92 15.12 1.19
CA ALA A 83 4.21 14.52 1.50
C ALA A 83 5.35 15.50 1.26
N THR A 84 6.34 15.52 2.16
CA THR A 84 7.53 16.35 2.02
C THR A 84 8.55 15.73 1.07
N HIS A 85 8.54 14.40 0.94
CA HIS A 85 9.50 13.66 0.12
C HIS A 85 8.80 12.55 -0.66
N TYR A 86 9.33 12.26 -1.84
CA TYR A 86 8.77 11.27 -2.77
C TYR A 86 9.85 10.26 -3.18
N GLN A 87 9.62 8.99 -2.88
CA GLN A 87 10.38 7.92 -3.52
C GLN A 87 9.90 7.79 -4.96
N PHE A 88 10.66 8.35 -5.87
CA PHE A 88 10.32 8.48 -7.28
C PHE A 88 10.95 7.34 -8.08
N ALA A 89 10.14 6.37 -8.51
CA ALA A 89 10.61 5.27 -9.36
C ALA A 89 10.72 5.72 -10.81
N CYS A 90 11.86 5.42 -11.46
CA CYS A 90 12.14 5.84 -12.83
C CYS A 90 13.12 4.87 -13.51
N ARG A 91 13.34 5.08 -14.80
CA ARG A 91 14.52 4.61 -15.52
C ARG A 91 15.53 5.76 -15.62
N VAL A 92 16.79 5.48 -15.75
CA VAL A 92 17.80 6.49 -16.07
C VAL A 92 18.15 6.36 -17.55
N GLY A 93 17.75 7.34 -18.36
CA GLY A 93 17.84 7.35 -19.82
C GLY A 93 16.66 6.67 -20.54
N ALA A 94 16.28 7.22 -21.67
CA ALA A 94 15.13 6.77 -22.47
C ALA A 94 15.29 5.34 -23.01
N GLU A 95 16.51 4.95 -23.36
CA GLU A 95 16.84 3.65 -23.97
C GLU A 95 16.95 2.52 -22.94
N THR A 96 16.93 2.83 -21.63
CA THR A 96 17.01 1.83 -20.58
C THR A 96 15.77 0.92 -20.60
N PRO A 97 15.92 -0.41 -20.49
CA PRO A 97 14.78 -1.32 -20.41
C PRO A 97 13.79 -0.95 -19.31
N GLN A 98 12.50 -1.14 -19.53
CA GLN A 98 11.45 -0.83 -18.54
C GLN A 98 11.53 -1.67 -17.26
N SER A 99 12.22 -2.81 -17.30
CA SER A 99 12.54 -3.66 -16.15
C SER A 99 13.63 -3.07 -15.25
N ASP A 100 14.50 -2.23 -15.79
CA ASP A 100 15.71 -1.73 -15.13
C ASP A 100 15.37 -0.44 -14.39
N ARG A 101 14.90 -0.60 -13.18
CA ARG A 101 14.35 0.49 -12.35
C ARG A 101 15.43 1.08 -11.45
N SER A 102 15.33 2.39 -11.32
CA SER A 102 16.02 3.20 -10.33
C SER A 102 14.99 3.91 -9.45
N ALA A 103 15.39 4.43 -8.33
CA ALA A 103 14.56 5.31 -7.51
C ALA A 103 15.37 6.50 -7.00
N LEU A 104 14.76 7.67 -7.04
CA LEU A 104 15.28 8.90 -6.46
C LEU A 104 14.47 9.26 -5.23
N PHE A 105 15.11 9.78 -4.19
CA PHE A 105 14.41 10.36 -3.04
C PHE A 105 14.27 11.87 -3.24
N VAL A 106 13.13 12.27 -3.77
CA VAL A 106 12.88 13.64 -4.24
C VAL A 106 12.34 14.50 -3.10
N GLU A 107 13.00 15.62 -2.83
CA GLU A 107 12.55 16.65 -1.90
C GLU A 107 11.49 17.51 -2.55
N GLY A 108 10.27 17.56 -1.97
CA GLY A 108 9.15 18.25 -2.58
C GLY A 108 9.31 19.77 -2.66
N ASP A 109 10.10 20.37 -1.77
CA ASP A 109 10.39 21.80 -1.76
C ASP A 109 11.55 22.22 -2.72
N LYS A 110 12.25 21.23 -3.30
CA LYS A 110 13.38 21.46 -4.23
C LYS A 110 13.02 21.22 -5.69
N ILE A 111 11.80 20.79 -5.97
CA ILE A 111 11.35 20.42 -7.31
C ILE A 111 9.96 21.01 -7.57
N GLU A 112 9.67 21.29 -8.84
CA GLU A 112 8.32 21.65 -9.27
C GLU A 112 7.44 20.42 -9.34
N TRP A 113 6.23 20.52 -8.78
CA TRP A 113 5.21 19.50 -8.90
C TRP A 113 3.81 20.11 -8.95
N GLU A 114 2.90 19.37 -9.53
CA GLU A 114 1.47 19.70 -9.52
C GLU A 114 0.62 18.46 -9.26
N VAL A 115 -0.49 18.63 -8.57
CA VAL A 115 -1.56 17.62 -8.51
C VAL A 115 -2.42 17.81 -9.74
N VAL A 116 -2.40 16.82 -10.66
CA VAL A 116 -3.04 16.95 -11.98
C VAL A 116 -4.55 16.95 -11.89
N GLU A 117 -5.11 16.16 -10.98
CA GLU A 117 -6.56 16.08 -10.74
C GLU A 117 -6.82 15.61 -9.29
N PRO A 118 -7.97 15.97 -8.71
CA PRO A 118 -8.35 15.56 -7.37
C PRO A 118 -8.55 14.03 -7.29
N TRP A 119 -8.18 13.44 -6.15
CA TRP A 119 -8.46 12.03 -5.88
C TRP A 119 -9.97 11.75 -5.79
N ASN A 120 -10.47 10.87 -6.63
CA ASN A 120 -11.87 10.46 -6.67
C ASN A 120 -12.02 8.93 -6.68
N GLY A 121 -11.52 8.27 -5.65
CA GLY A 121 -11.62 6.82 -5.49
C GLY A 121 -12.97 6.37 -4.94
N LEU A 122 -13.36 5.12 -5.23
CA LEU A 122 -14.50 4.46 -4.59
C LEU A 122 -14.38 4.48 -3.06
N GLY A 123 -13.22 4.08 -2.55
CA GLY A 123 -12.82 4.11 -1.15
C GLY A 123 -11.44 4.76 -1.00
N MET A 124 -10.86 4.65 0.20
CA MET A 124 -9.56 5.26 0.53
C MET A 124 -9.53 6.78 0.23
N ARG A 125 -10.67 7.45 0.38
CA ARG A 125 -10.82 8.86 0.00
C ARG A 125 -9.93 9.80 0.81
N GLY A 126 -9.59 9.42 2.04
CA GLY A 126 -8.72 10.20 2.92
C GLY A 126 -7.21 10.01 2.66
N ASN A 127 -6.80 9.22 1.67
CA ASN A 127 -5.37 9.02 1.38
C ASN A 127 -4.82 9.90 0.26
N ASN A 128 -5.69 10.65 -0.44
CA ASN A 128 -5.32 11.55 -1.53
C ASN A 128 -4.30 10.91 -2.51
N SER A 129 -4.69 9.81 -3.16
CA SER A 129 -3.83 9.12 -4.15
C SER A 129 -3.96 9.73 -5.55
N SER A 130 -3.85 11.05 -5.63
CA SER A 130 -3.97 11.81 -6.87
C SER A 130 -2.80 11.57 -7.82
N PRO A 131 -3.01 11.72 -9.14
CA PRO A 131 -1.89 11.80 -10.07
C PRO A 131 -1.13 13.10 -9.86
N MET A 132 0.20 13.00 -9.93
CA MET A 132 1.11 14.13 -9.83
C MET A 132 2.02 14.21 -11.03
N ARG A 133 2.47 15.41 -11.34
CA ARG A 133 3.50 15.70 -12.34
C ARG A 133 4.69 16.33 -11.65
N PHE A 134 5.89 15.92 -12.06
CA PHE A 134 7.16 16.36 -11.48
C PHE A 134 8.07 16.90 -12.57
N ASN A 135 8.77 17.98 -12.25
CA ASN A 135 9.75 18.63 -13.15
C ASN A 135 10.87 19.27 -12.34
N GLY A 136 12.13 19.01 -12.68
CA GLY A 136 13.27 19.64 -12.02
C GLY A 136 14.48 18.75 -11.87
N PHE A 137 15.50 19.28 -11.23
CA PHE A 137 16.80 18.63 -10.98
C PHE A 137 16.79 17.93 -9.61
N VAL A 138 17.34 16.72 -9.57
CA VAL A 138 17.55 15.92 -8.36
C VAL A 138 19.03 15.57 -8.25
N PRO A 139 19.71 15.89 -7.13
CA PRO A 139 21.11 15.56 -6.92
C PRO A 139 21.39 14.04 -6.96
N GLU A 140 22.61 13.65 -7.36
CA GLU A 140 22.97 12.23 -7.45
C GLU A 140 23.00 11.53 -6.09
N GLU A 141 23.24 12.26 -5.00
CA GLU A 141 23.21 11.76 -3.63
C GLU A 141 21.81 11.28 -3.18
N ASN A 142 20.77 11.73 -3.90
CA ASN A 142 19.37 11.34 -3.67
C ASN A 142 19.00 10.01 -4.37
N LEU A 143 19.93 9.38 -5.09
CA LEU A 143 19.71 8.05 -5.68
C LEU A 143 19.63 6.99 -4.58
N LEU A 144 18.54 6.22 -4.57
CA LEU A 144 18.37 5.08 -3.67
C LEU A 144 18.98 3.81 -4.27
N ALA A 145 19.82 3.12 -3.51
CA ALA A 145 20.59 1.97 -4.00
C ALA A 145 21.54 2.36 -5.16
N SER A 146 21.46 1.67 -6.29
CA SER A 146 22.26 1.98 -7.50
C SER A 146 21.35 2.11 -8.71
N GLU A 147 21.86 2.77 -9.76
CA GLU A 147 21.14 2.88 -11.03
C GLU A 147 20.80 1.49 -11.58
N HIS A 148 19.58 1.34 -12.13
CA HIS A 148 19.07 0.14 -12.80
C HIS A 148 18.94 -1.12 -11.90
N THR A 149 19.16 -0.99 -10.59
CA THR A 149 19.27 -2.16 -9.72
C THR A 149 18.27 -2.18 -8.57
N LEU A 150 17.33 -1.23 -8.55
CA LEU A 150 16.42 -1.06 -7.43
C LEU A 150 15.79 -2.38 -6.98
N GLN A 151 15.23 -3.17 -7.89
CA GLN A 151 14.56 -4.41 -7.52
C GLN A 151 15.54 -5.49 -7.06
N ARG A 152 16.73 -5.58 -7.65
CA ARG A 152 17.76 -6.52 -7.24
C ARG A 152 18.27 -6.22 -5.84
N ASP A 153 18.54 -4.95 -5.57
CA ASP A 153 19.21 -4.53 -4.34
C ASP A 153 18.23 -4.43 -3.15
N THR A 154 16.94 -4.18 -3.42
CA THR A 154 15.93 -3.95 -2.37
C THR A 154 14.85 -5.02 -2.29
N GLY A 155 14.70 -5.86 -3.31
CA GLY A 155 13.58 -6.79 -3.44
C GLY A 155 13.45 -7.79 -2.28
N SER A 156 14.56 -8.17 -1.64
CA SER A 156 14.57 -9.12 -0.53
C SER A 156 13.92 -8.58 0.75
N PHE A 157 13.92 -7.27 0.97
CA PHE A 157 13.33 -6.65 2.15
C PHE A 157 12.16 -5.70 1.82
N ASN A 158 12.25 -4.92 0.76
CA ASN A 158 11.21 -3.95 0.42
C ASN A 158 9.90 -4.65 0.00
N ARG A 159 9.96 -5.70 -0.82
CA ARG A 159 8.77 -6.40 -1.27
C ARG A 159 7.98 -7.08 -0.14
N PRO A 160 8.60 -7.78 0.82
CA PRO A 160 7.90 -8.27 2.02
C PRO A 160 7.26 -7.13 2.82
N VAL A 161 7.99 -6.06 3.12
CA VAL A 161 7.48 -4.91 3.89
C VAL A 161 6.28 -4.28 3.18
N LEU A 162 6.38 -4.02 1.87
CA LEU A 162 5.27 -3.56 1.05
C LEU A 162 4.04 -4.46 1.21
N THR A 163 4.21 -5.76 1.02
CA THR A 163 3.10 -6.71 0.98
C THR A 163 2.46 -6.91 2.36
N LEU A 164 3.27 -7.07 3.42
CA LEU A 164 2.80 -7.26 4.80
C LEU A 164 2.11 -6.00 5.36
N THR A 165 2.60 -4.82 5.04
CA THR A 165 1.97 -3.56 5.49
C THR A 165 0.64 -3.30 4.78
N TYR A 166 0.46 -3.70 3.52
CA TYR A 166 -0.84 -3.72 2.87
C TYR A 166 -1.78 -4.73 3.55
N ALA A 167 -1.31 -5.94 3.81
CA ALA A 167 -2.09 -6.95 4.52
C ALA A 167 -2.58 -6.44 5.88
N ALA A 168 -1.70 -5.80 6.65
CA ALA A 168 -2.02 -5.18 7.95
C ALA A 168 -3.08 -4.07 7.81
N ALA A 169 -2.99 -3.22 6.79
CA ALA A 169 -3.98 -2.17 6.55
C ALA A 169 -5.38 -2.75 6.26
N TYR A 170 -5.47 -3.79 5.44
CA TYR A 170 -6.74 -4.44 5.11
C TYR A 170 -7.32 -5.25 6.28
N LEU A 171 -6.46 -5.92 7.04
CA LEU A 171 -6.88 -6.57 8.29
C LEU A 171 -7.41 -5.53 9.30
N GLY A 172 -6.78 -4.35 9.38
CA GLY A 172 -7.24 -3.25 10.22
C GLY A 172 -8.64 -2.76 9.85
N ILE A 173 -8.98 -2.73 8.56
CA ILE A 173 -10.34 -2.42 8.08
C ILE A 173 -11.32 -3.50 8.54
N ALA A 174 -10.97 -4.79 8.38
CA ALA A 174 -11.81 -5.90 8.83
C ALA A 174 -12.04 -5.87 10.35
N SER A 175 -10.96 -5.69 11.12
CA SER A 175 -10.99 -5.61 12.58
C SER A 175 -11.86 -4.44 13.07
N GLY A 176 -11.68 -3.25 12.50
CA GLY A 176 -12.47 -2.08 12.89
C GLY A 176 -13.96 -2.24 12.56
N ALA A 177 -14.30 -2.87 11.44
CA ALA A 177 -15.69 -3.19 11.11
C ALA A 177 -16.28 -4.24 12.07
N TYR A 178 -15.51 -5.25 12.42
CA TYR A 178 -15.90 -6.29 13.38
C TYR A 178 -16.12 -5.72 14.79
N GLU A 179 -15.19 -4.92 15.30
CA GLU A 179 -15.29 -4.27 16.61
C GLU A 179 -16.52 -3.36 16.70
N LEU A 180 -16.75 -2.54 15.66
CA LEU A 180 -17.94 -1.72 15.58
C LEU A 180 -19.23 -2.58 15.57
N ALA A 181 -19.22 -3.69 14.83
CA ALA A 181 -20.34 -4.62 14.77
C ALA A 181 -20.63 -5.23 16.15
N CYS A 182 -19.63 -5.67 16.89
CA CYS A 182 -19.77 -6.19 18.25
C CYS A 182 -20.43 -5.15 19.17
N ASN A 183 -19.92 -3.90 19.13
CA ASN A 183 -20.43 -2.81 19.98
C ASN A 183 -21.89 -2.49 19.65
N GLU A 184 -22.26 -2.38 18.37
CA GLU A 184 -23.62 -2.07 17.93
C GLU A 184 -24.60 -3.25 18.14
N LEU A 185 -24.13 -4.48 18.08
CA LEU A 185 -24.94 -5.65 18.41
C LEU A 185 -25.29 -5.72 19.90
N ALA A 186 -24.35 -5.36 20.77
CA ALA A 186 -24.54 -5.36 22.22
C ALA A 186 -25.38 -4.17 22.74
N ARG A 187 -25.54 -3.12 21.92
CA ARG A 187 -26.24 -1.90 22.29
C ARG A 187 -27.73 -2.20 22.62
N ARG A 188 -28.20 -1.68 23.78
CA ARG A 188 -29.62 -1.77 24.18
C ARG A 188 -30.43 -0.66 23.51
N PHE A 189 -31.61 -1.05 23.03
CA PHE A 189 -32.64 -0.11 22.58
C PHE A 189 -33.51 0.35 23.75
N PRO A 190 -34.31 1.41 23.57
CA PRO A 190 -35.30 1.84 24.60
C PRO A 190 -36.26 0.75 25.01
N SER A 191 -36.57 -0.21 24.12
CA SER A 191 -37.38 -1.40 24.41
C SER A 191 -36.71 -2.41 25.36
N GLY A 192 -35.39 -2.26 25.60
CA GLY A 192 -34.58 -3.21 26.36
C GLY A 192 -33.89 -4.28 25.47
N ASP A 193 -34.35 -4.48 24.24
CA ASP A 193 -33.81 -5.46 23.30
C ASP A 193 -32.41 -5.09 22.80
N ARG A 194 -31.66 -6.10 22.36
CA ARG A 194 -30.36 -5.93 21.65
C ARG A 194 -30.39 -6.68 20.32
N ARG A 195 -29.64 -6.18 19.34
CA ARG A 195 -29.52 -6.89 18.06
C ARG A 195 -28.89 -8.28 18.21
N ILE A 196 -28.00 -8.45 19.18
CA ILE A 196 -27.34 -9.74 19.45
C ILE A 196 -28.32 -10.83 19.97
N ASP A 197 -29.47 -10.46 20.48
CA ASP A 197 -30.46 -11.44 21.00
C ASP A 197 -31.11 -12.28 19.87
N ARG A 198 -30.89 -11.88 18.59
CA ARG A 198 -31.32 -12.67 17.43
C ARG A 198 -30.28 -13.72 17.06
N ALA A 199 -30.70 -14.99 16.99
CA ALA A 199 -29.83 -16.14 16.68
C ALA A 199 -29.02 -15.96 15.36
N VAL A 200 -29.61 -15.35 14.32
CA VAL A 200 -28.91 -15.07 13.06
C VAL A 200 -27.74 -14.13 13.25
N ASN A 201 -27.84 -13.14 14.13
CA ASN A 201 -26.77 -12.21 14.42
C ASN A 201 -25.67 -12.85 15.27
N GLN A 202 -26.04 -13.70 16.22
CA GLN A 202 -25.09 -14.48 17.03
C GLN A 202 -24.18 -15.33 16.12
N ARG A 203 -24.79 -16.06 15.20
CA ARG A 203 -24.05 -16.88 14.24
C ARG A 203 -23.15 -16.05 13.33
N ARG A 204 -23.69 -15.01 12.72
CA ARG A 204 -22.93 -14.14 11.79
C ARG A 204 -21.72 -13.48 12.45
N ILE A 205 -21.87 -12.94 13.67
CA ILE A 205 -20.75 -12.29 14.33
C ILE A 205 -19.65 -13.28 14.71
N ALA A 206 -20.01 -14.53 15.05
CA ALA A 206 -19.04 -15.59 15.30
C ALA A 206 -18.29 -15.99 14.01
N GLU A 207 -18.99 -16.10 12.88
CA GLU A 207 -18.38 -16.35 11.57
C GLU A 207 -17.42 -15.21 11.15
N ILE A 208 -17.82 -13.95 11.31
CA ILE A 208 -17.02 -12.77 11.04
C ILE A 208 -15.76 -12.76 11.92
N GLY A 209 -15.91 -12.97 13.24
CA GLY A 209 -14.77 -13.02 14.17
C GLY A 209 -13.76 -14.11 13.79
N THR A 210 -14.25 -15.29 13.39
CA THR A 210 -13.39 -16.39 12.93
C THR A 210 -12.58 -16.01 11.69
N GLN A 211 -13.18 -15.31 10.72
CA GLN A 211 -12.47 -14.84 9.52
C GLN A 211 -11.39 -13.81 9.86
N VAL A 212 -11.70 -12.86 10.74
CA VAL A 212 -10.73 -11.84 11.19
C VAL A 212 -9.52 -12.50 11.87
N GLU A 213 -9.77 -13.45 12.79
CA GLU A 213 -8.69 -14.11 13.54
C GLU A 213 -7.88 -15.07 12.66
N ALA A 214 -8.49 -15.75 11.70
CA ALA A 214 -7.75 -16.57 10.73
C ALA A 214 -6.80 -15.72 9.86
N ALA A 215 -7.27 -14.58 9.35
CA ALA A 215 -6.42 -13.66 8.59
C ALA A 215 -5.31 -13.05 9.46
N ARG A 216 -5.61 -12.71 10.73
CA ARG A 216 -4.63 -12.21 11.70
C ARG A 216 -3.54 -13.23 11.98
N ALA A 217 -3.90 -14.46 12.24
CA ALA A 217 -2.94 -15.54 12.51
C ALA A 217 -2.00 -15.77 11.32
N LEU A 218 -2.54 -15.75 10.10
CA LEU A 218 -1.73 -15.89 8.89
C LEU A 218 -0.78 -14.71 8.68
N LEU A 219 -1.24 -13.48 8.91
CA LEU A 219 -0.38 -12.30 8.85
C LEU A 219 0.76 -12.36 9.87
N HIS A 220 0.47 -12.69 11.13
CA HIS A 220 1.50 -12.81 12.16
C HIS A 220 2.50 -13.92 11.84
N SER A 221 2.03 -15.05 11.31
CA SER A 221 2.92 -16.11 10.85
C SER A 221 3.86 -15.65 9.73
N ALA A 222 3.34 -14.92 8.75
CA ALA A 222 4.13 -14.39 7.65
C ALA A 222 5.16 -13.34 8.12
N CYS A 223 4.79 -12.46 9.05
CA CYS A 223 5.73 -11.52 9.69
C CYS A 223 6.85 -12.24 10.43
N SER A 224 6.51 -13.27 11.21
CA SER A 224 7.51 -14.08 11.95
C SER A 224 8.48 -14.79 11.01
N LEU A 225 8.01 -15.32 9.87
CA LEU A 225 8.87 -15.93 8.86
C LEU A 225 9.81 -14.90 8.22
N PHE A 226 9.34 -13.68 7.98
CA PHE A 226 10.15 -12.58 7.46
C PHE A 226 11.24 -12.18 8.48
N ASP A 227 10.88 -11.97 9.74
CA ASP A 227 11.81 -11.60 10.81
C ASP A 227 12.91 -12.65 11.02
N GLN A 228 12.60 -13.92 10.75
CA GLN A 228 13.56 -15.03 10.82
C GLN A 228 14.40 -15.20 9.52
N ASN A 229 14.27 -14.29 8.55
CA ASN A 229 14.95 -14.38 7.24
C ASN A 229 14.72 -15.72 6.50
N ARG A 230 13.54 -16.31 6.62
CA ARG A 230 13.21 -17.57 5.95
C ARG A 230 12.99 -17.36 4.45
N THR A 231 13.64 -18.17 3.62
CA THR A 231 13.51 -18.13 2.15
C THR A 231 12.09 -18.41 1.65
N THR A 232 11.27 -19.11 2.43
CA THR A 232 9.86 -19.40 2.15
C THR A 232 8.92 -18.22 2.41
N SER A 233 9.44 -17.09 2.83
CA SER A 233 8.61 -15.92 3.18
C SER A 233 7.77 -15.38 2.03
N GLN A 234 8.24 -15.52 0.77
CA GLN A 234 7.51 -14.98 -0.40
C GLN A 234 6.10 -15.57 -0.55
N LEU A 235 5.95 -16.87 -0.43
CA LEU A 235 4.64 -17.52 -0.46
C LEU A 235 3.79 -17.04 0.72
N ALA A 236 4.37 -17.03 1.94
CA ALA A 236 3.67 -16.65 3.15
C ALA A 236 3.14 -15.21 3.14
N TYR A 237 3.95 -14.23 2.72
CA TYR A 237 3.48 -12.83 2.69
C TYR A 237 2.46 -12.59 1.57
N SER A 238 2.56 -13.29 0.43
CA SER A 238 1.55 -13.21 -0.62
C SER A 238 0.21 -13.80 -0.17
N GLN A 239 0.24 -14.96 0.49
CA GLN A 239 -0.94 -15.58 1.08
C GLN A 239 -1.58 -14.69 2.17
N ALA A 240 -0.76 -14.09 3.03
CA ALA A 240 -1.25 -13.19 4.08
C ALA A 240 -1.93 -11.95 3.46
N LYS A 241 -1.37 -11.36 2.41
CA LYS A 241 -1.96 -10.21 1.72
C LYS A 241 -3.33 -10.57 1.12
N VAL A 242 -3.43 -11.69 0.43
CA VAL A 242 -4.69 -12.15 -0.16
C VAL A 242 -5.71 -12.43 0.94
N ALA A 243 -5.37 -13.21 1.96
CA ALA A 243 -6.28 -13.55 3.06
C ALA A 243 -6.80 -12.31 3.79
N CYS A 244 -5.93 -11.33 4.09
CA CYS A 244 -6.34 -10.10 4.77
C CYS A 244 -7.24 -9.22 3.89
N SER A 245 -6.97 -9.11 2.59
CA SER A 245 -7.80 -8.32 1.67
C SER A 245 -9.16 -8.95 1.41
N GLU A 246 -9.23 -10.27 1.29
CA GLU A 246 -10.48 -11.00 1.14
C GLU A 246 -11.31 -10.98 2.44
N ALA A 247 -10.66 -11.16 3.59
CA ALA A 247 -11.32 -10.99 4.88
C ALA A 247 -11.89 -9.57 5.03
N GLY A 248 -11.11 -8.54 4.68
CA GLY A 248 -11.58 -7.15 4.67
C GLY A 248 -12.85 -6.98 3.85
N THR A 249 -12.85 -7.50 2.64
CA THR A 249 -13.99 -7.45 1.72
C THR A 249 -15.21 -8.19 2.26
N ARG A 250 -15.01 -9.43 2.74
CA ARG A 250 -16.09 -10.29 3.22
C ARG A 250 -16.70 -9.76 4.51
N VAL A 251 -15.87 -9.45 5.50
CA VAL A 251 -16.30 -8.94 6.81
C VAL A 251 -17.10 -7.65 6.67
N THR A 252 -16.63 -6.70 5.87
CA THR A 252 -17.31 -5.42 5.68
C THR A 252 -18.65 -5.59 4.96
N GLN A 253 -18.74 -6.49 4.00
CA GLN A 253 -19.99 -6.84 3.32
C GLN A 253 -20.99 -7.49 4.30
N ASP A 254 -20.54 -8.43 5.11
CA ASP A 254 -21.39 -9.14 6.07
C ASP A 254 -21.89 -8.17 7.16
N CYS A 255 -21.07 -7.23 7.62
CA CYS A 255 -21.48 -6.14 8.51
C CYS A 255 -22.53 -5.23 7.85
N MET A 256 -22.33 -4.81 6.60
CA MET A 256 -23.36 -4.04 5.86
C MET A 256 -24.69 -4.77 5.82
N THR A 257 -24.67 -6.07 5.52
CA THR A 257 -25.88 -6.90 5.46
C THR A 257 -26.55 -7.03 6.83
N MET A 258 -25.76 -7.19 7.90
CA MET A 258 -26.26 -7.35 9.28
C MET A 258 -26.99 -6.11 9.79
N PHE A 259 -26.47 -4.92 9.49
CA PHE A 259 -27.03 -3.64 9.95
C PHE A 259 -27.98 -2.98 8.95
N GLY A 260 -28.06 -3.51 7.72
CA GLY A 260 -29.06 -3.14 6.71
C GLY A 260 -29.10 -1.63 6.42
N GLY A 261 -30.30 -1.06 6.38
CA GLY A 261 -30.49 0.35 6.04
C GLY A 261 -29.74 1.35 6.93
N THR A 262 -29.45 1.02 8.18
CA THR A 262 -28.67 1.88 9.08
C THR A 262 -27.21 1.98 8.63
N ALA A 263 -26.63 0.87 8.15
CA ALA A 263 -25.29 0.84 7.58
C ALA A 263 -25.24 1.51 6.20
N PHE A 264 -26.26 1.22 5.37
CA PHE A 264 -26.36 1.76 4.02
C PHE A 264 -26.56 3.29 3.99
N ALA A 265 -27.33 3.82 4.93
CA ALA A 265 -27.61 5.27 5.04
C ALA A 265 -26.52 6.08 5.76
N SER A 266 -25.31 5.54 5.90
CA SER A 266 -24.14 6.19 6.53
C SER A 266 -24.35 6.71 7.96
N ARG A 267 -25.36 6.18 8.66
CA ARG A 267 -25.56 6.45 10.11
C ARG A 267 -24.55 5.74 10.99
N LEU A 268 -24.02 4.62 10.49
CA LEU A 268 -22.88 3.90 11.02
C LEU A 268 -21.84 3.79 9.90
N PRO A 269 -20.53 3.89 10.19
CA PRO A 269 -19.50 3.99 9.16
C PRO A 269 -19.18 2.67 8.43
N PHE A 270 -20.11 1.70 8.42
CA PHE A 270 -19.92 0.43 7.71
C PHE A 270 -19.78 0.61 6.21
N GLU A 271 -20.47 1.56 5.59
CA GLU A 271 -20.36 1.88 4.17
C GLU A 271 -18.95 2.34 3.83
N ARG A 272 -18.28 3.10 4.73
CA ARG A 272 -16.89 3.51 4.55
C ARG A 272 -15.95 2.32 4.62
N TYR A 273 -16.07 1.46 5.64
CA TYR A 273 -15.28 0.23 5.72
C TYR A 273 -15.46 -0.65 4.48
N PHE A 274 -16.69 -0.79 4.01
CA PHE A 274 -17.02 -1.55 2.80
C PHE A 274 -16.32 -0.98 1.56
N ARG A 275 -16.37 0.33 1.34
CA ARG A 275 -15.71 0.97 0.20
C ARG A 275 -14.18 0.89 0.30
N ASP A 276 -13.63 1.14 1.47
CA ASP A 276 -12.18 1.13 1.70
C ASP A 276 -11.60 -0.29 1.54
N ALA A 277 -12.31 -1.31 1.99
CA ALA A 277 -11.88 -2.71 1.86
C ALA A 277 -11.72 -3.16 0.40
N ARG A 278 -12.49 -2.58 -0.54
CA ARG A 278 -12.40 -2.94 -1.97
C ARG A 278 -11.04 -2.63 -2.56
N ALA A 279 -10.33 -1.64 -2.05
CA ALA A 279 -8.97 -1.34 -2.45
C ALA A 279 -8.03 -2.55 -2.28
N GLY A 280 -8.28 -3.40 -1.28
CA GLY A 280 -7.46 -4.58 -0.99
C GLY A 280 -7.38 -5.60 -2.12
N LEU A 281 -8.38 -5.66 -2.97
CA LEU A 281 -8.38 -6.59 -4.10
C LEU A 281 -7.50 -6.11 -5.27
N VAL A 282 -7.27 -4.80 -5.38
CA VAL A 282 -6.63 -4.19 -6.56
C VAL A 282 -5.39 -3.34 -6.24
N MET A 283 -5.21 -2.89 -4.98
CA MET A 283 -4.07 -2.04 -4.59
C MET A 283 -2.90 -2.84 -4.03
N GLY A 284 -1.71 -2.28 -4.25
CA GLY A 284 -0.44 -2.89 -3.91
C GLY A 284 -0.05 -3.87 -5.00
N MET A 285 -0.54 -5.07 -4.90
CA MET A 285 -0.56 -6.08 -5.96
C MET A 285 -2.00 -6.62 -6.01
N ALA A 286 -2.63 -6.61 -7.18
CA ALA A 286 -3.95 -7.21 -7.34
C ALA A 286 -3.93 -8.69 -6.87
N ASN A 287 -5.02 -9.18 -6.29
CA ASN A 287 -5.05 -10.56 -5.77
C ASN A 287 -4.77 -11.59 -6.88
N ASP A 288 -5.28 -11.37 -8.10
CA ASP A 288 -5.01 -12.26 -9.23
C ASP A 288 -3.51 -12.36 -9.54
N MET A 289 -2.81 -11.21 -9.56
CA MET A 289 -1.35 -11.19 -9.72
C MET A 289 -0.62 -11.86 -8.55
N ALA A 290 -1.16 -11.76 -7.33
CA ALA A 290 -0.59 -12.45 -6.18
C ALA A 290 -0.72 -13.97 -6.32
N TYR A 291 -1.88 -14.46 -6.78
CA TYR A 291 -2.09 -15.87 -7.08
C TYR A 291 -1.16 -16.37 -8.17
N ASP A 292 -1.06 -15.65 -9.30
CA ASP A 292 -0.14 -15.99 -10.39
C ASP A 292 1.31 -16.08 -9.91
N GLY A 293 1.73 -15.16 -9.05
CA GLY A 293 3.08 -15.15 -8.47
C GLY A 293 3.35 -16.28 -7.46
N MET A 294 2.33 -16.92 -6.91
CA MET A 294 2.48 -18.08 -6.01
C MET A 294 2.73 -19.38 -6.77
N ILE A 295 2.18 -19.53 -7.98
CA ILE A 295 2.24 -20.78 -8.75
C ILE A 295 3.66 -21.29 -8.98
N PRO A 296 4.62 -20.47 -9.50
CA PRO A 296 5.99 -20.95 -9.72
C PRO A 296 6.74 -21.28 -8.42
N ILE A 297 6.30 -20.75 -7.27
CA ILE A 297 6.87 -21.07 -5.96
C ILE A 297 6.34 -22.44 -5.46
N MET A 298 5.05 -22.68 -5.67
CA MET A 298 4.39 -23.94 -5.26
C MET A 298 4.74 -25.09 -6.20
N PHE A 299 4.97 -24.80 -7.46
CA PHE A 299 5.27 -25.76 -8.53
C PHE A 299 6.50 -25.30 -9.33
N PRO A 300 7.71 -25.37 -8.74
CA PRO A 300 8.92 -24.99 -9.47
C PRO A 300 9.11 -25.85 -10.70
N SER A 301 9.41 -25.20 -11.83
CA SER A 301 9.77 -25.91 -13.06
C SER A 301 11.06 -26.69 -12.80
N SER A 302 11.05 -27.99 -13.06
CA SER A 302 12.19 -28.90 -12.95
C SER A 302 13.32 -28.54 -13.91
#